data_686f30ef996712c2c27af217ae660ff7
#
_entry.id   686f30ef996712c2c27af217ae660ff7
#
_cell.length_a   1.000
_cell.length_b   1.000
_cell.length_c   1.000
_cell.angle_alpha   90.00
_cell.angle_beta   90.00
_cell.angle_gamma   90.00
#
_symmetry.space_group_name_H-M   'P 1'
#
loop_
_entity.id
_entity.type
_entity.pdbx_description
1 polymer ?
#
loop_
_entity_poly.entity_id
_entity_poly.type
_entity_poly.pdbx_seq_one_letter_code
_entity_poly.pdbx_strand_id
1 'polypeptide(L)'
;TIRGNEVHVAKENSSITQLEKFNSTLQLEIDQLQSGELSKPDYEKLKKLELKMVDVEKQKRELKEDQTYSEAVRNMLQDTGIKTKIIKQYLPIMNKLINTYLTAMEFYVNFTLDENFTETIKSRYRDEFTYDSFSEGEKMRIDLALLFTWRAIAKMKNSTNTNLLMLDEIFDSSLDSTGTDEFLKILNTLGGENV
;
A
#
# COMPACT_ATOMS: atom_id res chain seq x y z
N THR A 1 -15.41 50.31 64.04
CA THR A 1 -16.68 50.12 64.77
C THR A 1 -16.74 48.72 65.34
N ILE A 2 -17.15 48.60 66.61
CA ILE A 2 -17.18 47.33 67.40
C ILE A 2 -17.90 46.21 66.61
N ARG A 3 -19.00 46.51 65.90
CA ARG A 3 -19.79 45.59 65.09
C ARG A 3 -19.05 45.01 63.88
N GLY A 4 -18.10 45.73 63.33
CA GLY A 4 -17.26 45.21 62.22
C GLY A 4 -16.26 44.17 62.68
N ASN A 5 -15.72 44.35 63.88
CA ASN A 5 -14.78 43.40 64.47
C ASN A 5 -15.47 42.07 64.89
N GLU A 6 -16.73 42.14 65.41
CA GLU A 6 -17.49 40.96 65.79
C GLU A 6 -17.80 40.06 64.56
N VAL A 7 -18.14 40.65 63.41
CA VAL A 7 -18.38 39.89 62.15
C VAL A 7 -17.09 39.27 61.64
N HIS A 8 -15.95 39.97 61.74
CA HIS A 8 -14.65 39.44 61.33
C HIS A 8 -14.21 38.28 62.21
N VAL A 9 -14.35 38.40 63.52
CA VAL A 9 -14.05 37.33 64.48
C VAL A 9 -14.96 36.10 64.27
N ALA A 10 -16.26 36.32 64.02
CA ALA A 10 -17.17 35.21 63.72
C ALA A 10 -16.79 34.46 62.43
N LYS A 11 -16.34 35.19 61.39
CA LYS A 11 -15.86 34.61 60.13
C LYS A 11 -14.59 33.79 60.32
N GLU A 12 -13.63 34.35 61.07
CA GLU A 12 -12.40 33.63 61.39
C GLU A 12 -12.60 32.40 62.23
N ASN A 13 -13.45 32.49 63.26
CA ASN A 13 -13.83 31.32 64.06
C ASN A 13 -14.52 30.19 63.22
N SER A 14 -15.37 30.58 62.28
CA SER A 14 -15.94 29.60 61.32
C SER A 14 -14.84 28.96 60.45
N SER A 15 -13.88 29.71 59.97
CA SER A 15 -12.76 29.19 59.20
C SER A 15 -11.84 28.28 60.02
N ILE A 16 -11.60 28.62 61.29
CA ILE A 16 -10.84 27.79 62.23
C ILE A 16 -11.53 26.46 62.45
N THR A 17 -12.83 26.47 62.70
CA THR A 17 -13.62 25.24 62.89
C THR A 17 -13.62 24.35 61.63
N GLN A 18 -13.64 24.94 60.44
CA GLN A 18 -13.51 24.18 59.20
C GLN A 18 -12.12 23.56 59.03
N LEU A 19 -11.05 24.28 59.33
CA LEU A 19 -9.68 23.80 59.28
C LEU A 19 -9.42 22.72 60.33
N GLU A 20 -9.98 22.84 61.54
CA GLU A 20 -9.89 21.79 62.54
C GLU A 20 -10.56 20.49 62.10
N LYS A 21 -11.76 20.58 61.50
CA LYS A 21 -12.43 19.41 60.91
C LYS A 21 -11.59 18.77 59.79
N PHE A 22 -11.03 19.60 58.91
CA PHE A 22 -10.17 19.14 57.84
C PHE A 22 -8.92 18.45 58.36
N ASN A 23 -8.23 19.07 59.34
CA ASN A 23 -7.08 18.47 60.00
C ASN A 23 -7.39 17.13 60.70
N SER A 24 -8.54 17.03 61.38
CA SER A 24 -8.95 15.76 61.98
C SER A 24 -9.20 14.65 60.95
N THR A 25 -9.73 15.02 59.80
CA THR A 25 -9.95 14.05 58.69
C THR A 25 -8.61 13.61 58.10
N LEU A 26 -7.71 14.53 57.84
CA LEU A 26 -6.34 14.23 57.38
C LEU A 26 -5.55 13.36 58.37
N GLN A 27 -5.70 13.63 59.69
CA GLN A 27 -5.04 12.83 60.70
C GLN A 27 -5.53 11.41 60.69
N LEU A 28 -6.86 11.17 60.52
CA LEU A 28 -7.44 9.85 60.39
C LEU A 28 -6.92 9.12 59.10
N GLU A 29 -6.80 9.83 58.02
CA GLU A 29 -6.21 9.25 56.78
C GLU A 29 -4.72 8.89 56.95
N ILE A 30 -3.95 9.77 57.65
CA ILE A 30 -2.55 9.47 57.98
C ILE A 30 -2.43 8.24 58.87
N ASP A 31 -3.24 8.15 59.90
CA ASP A 31 -3.25 7.03 60.82
C ASP A 31 -3.64 5.72 60.13
N GLN A 32 -4.59 5.77 59.16
CA GLN A 32 -4.94 4.64 58.29
C GLN A 32 -3.82 4.21 57.36
N LEU A 33 -3.11 5.19 56.77
CA LEU A 33 -1.95 4.93 55.90
C LEU A 33 -0.74 4.39 56.68
N GLN A 34 -0.51 4.90 57.92
CA GLN A 34 0.59 4.45 58.77
C GLN A 34 0.33 3.06 59.41
N SER A 35 -0.92 2.71 59.66
CA SER A 35 -1.28 1.38 60.19
C SER A 35 -1.06 0.25 59.16
N GLY A 36 -0.82 0.61 57.91
CA GLY A 36 -0.58 -0.37 56.84
C GLY A 36 -1.79 -1.28 56.55
N GLU A 37 -2.93 -1.01 57.17
CA GLU A 37 -4.17 -1.68 56.86
C GLU A 37 -4.83 -1.05 55.64
N LEU A 38 -4.30 -1.35 54.47
CA LEU A 38 -5.12 -1.35 53.26
C LEU A 38 -6.35 -2.21 53.58
N SER A 39 -7.53 -1.63 53.58
CA SER A 39 -8.75 -2.39 53.87
C SER A 39 -8.80 -3.61 52.96
N LYS A 40 -9.19 -4.79 53.49
CA LYS A 40 -9.32 -6.01 52.68
C LYS A 40 -9.96 -5.79 51.30
N PRO A 41 -11.05 -4.97 51.19
CA PRO A 41 -11.64 -4.66 49.88
C PRO A 41 -10.71 -3.89 48.91
N ASP A 42 -9.77 -3.08 49.38
CA ASP A 42 -8.84 -2.35 48.51
C ASP A 42 -7.73 -3.25 47.98
N TYR A 43 -7.29 -4.21 48.80
CA TYR A 43 -6.33 -5.23 48.38
C TYR A 43 -6.92 -6.17 47.30
N GLU A 44 -8.20 -6.55 47.44
CA GLU A 44 -8.92 -7.35 46.46
C GLU A 44 -9.13 -6.58 45.14
N LYS A 45 -9.43 -5.29 45.22
CA LYS A 45 -9.54 -4.42 44.04
C LYS A 45 -8.20 -4.30 43.33
N LEU A 46 -7.13 -4.10 44.07
CA LEU A 46 -5.78 -3.99 43.51
C LEU A 46 -5.39 -5.28 42.76
N LYS A 47 -5.57 -6.43 43.39
CA LYS A 47 -5.34 -7.74 42.78
C LYS A 47 -6.18 -7.97 41.51
N LYS A 48 -7.45 -7.54 41.54
CA LYS A 48 -8.35 -7.63 40.38
C LYS A 48 -7.93 -6.72 39.25
N LEU A 49 -7.39 -5.53 39.58
CA LEU A 49 -6.83 -4.60 38.58
C LEU A 49 -5.54 -5.13 37.97
N GLU A 50 -4.65 -5.71 38.77
CA GLU A 50 -3.44 -6.37 38.31
C GLU A 50 -3.74 -7.50 37.31
N LEU A 51 -4.71 -8.37 37.63
CA LEU A 51 -5.12 -9.43 36.71
C LEU A 51 -5.69 -8.88 35.41
N LYS A 52 -6.50 -7.82 35.49
CA LYS A 52 -7.01 -7.14 34.27
C LYS A 52 -5.89 -6.51 33.47
N MET A 53 -4.88 -5.92 34.12
CA MET A 53 -3.74 -5.31 33.45
C MET A 53 -2.96 -6.37 32.66
N VAL A 54 -2.70 -7.53 33.25
CA VAL A 54 -2.02 -8.65 32.57
C VAL A 54 -2.84 -9.14 31.38
N ASP A 55 -4.16 -9.26 31.50
CA ASP A 55 -5.03 -9.69 30.40
C ASP A 55 -5.05 -8.65 29.26
N VAL A 56 -5.18 -7.38 29.59
CA VAL A 56 -5.12 -6.28 28.61
C VAL A 56 -3.75 -6.20 27.92
N GLU A 57 -2.67 -6.42 28.64
CA GLU A 57 -1.32 -6.45 28.05
C GLU A 57 -1.15 -7.63 27.11
N LYS A 58 -1.74 -8.78 27.43
CA LYS A 58 -1.76 -9.96 26.53
C LYS A 58 -2.55 -9.64 25.26
N GLN A 59 -3.76 -9.13 25.38
CA GLN A 59 -4.59 -8.73 24.24
C GLN A 59 -3.91 -7.66 23.38
N LYS A 60 -3.24 -6.68 24.00
CA LYS A 60 -2.48 -5.65 23.29
C LYS A 60 -1.34 -6.25 22.48
N ARG A 61 -0.63 -7.27 22.98
CA ARG A 61 0.43 -7.95 22.24
C ARG A 61 -0.13 -8.71 21.04
N GLU A 62 -1.19 -9.49 21.25
CA GLU A 62 -1.86 -10.24 20.19
C GLU A 62 -2.35 -9.30 19.06
N LEU A 63 -3.03 -8.21 19.43
CA LEU A 63 -3.49 -7.20 18.46
C LEU A 63 -2.33 -6.51 17.73
N LYS A 64 -1.22 -6.28 18.39
CA LYS A 64 -0.05 -5.66 17.77
C LYS A 64 0.64 -6.61 16.80
N GLU A 65 0.68 -7.90 17.10
CA GLU A 65 1.17 -8.92 16.16
C GLU A 65 0.26 -9.01 14.94
N ASP A 66 -1.06 -9.06 15.12
CA ASP A 66 -2.04 -9.06 14.04
C ASP A 66 -1.97 -7.79 13.19
N GLN A 67 -1.78 -6.63 13.81
CA GLN A 67 -1.57 -5.37 13.10
C GLN A 67 -0.31 -5.44 12.24
N THR A 68 0.81 -5.88 12.79
CA THR A 68 2.08 -6.00 12.07
C THR A 68 1.95 -6.96 10.89
N TYR A 69 1.26 -8.09 11.10
CA TYR A 69 1.00 -9.06 10.04
C TYR A 69 0.10 -8.46 8.94
N SER A 70 -0.96 -7.79 9.33
CA SER A 70 -1.88 -7.12 8.40
C SER A 70 -1.19 -6.02 7.60
N GLU A 71 -0.32 -5.23 8.21
CA GLU A 71 0.49 -4.22 7.53
C GLU A 71 1.47 -4.85 6.54
N ALA A 72 2.13 -5.95 6.91
CA ALA A 72 3.01 -6.69 6.01
C ALA A 72 2.25 -7.23 4.79
N VAL A 73 1.09 -7.88 5.00
CA VAL A 73 0.23 -8.37 3.93
C VAL A 73 -0.26 -7.22 3.04
N ARG A 74 -0.70 -6.11 3.64
CA ARG A 74 -1.10 -4.91 2.90
C ARG A 74 0.02 -4.39 2.01
N ASN A 75 1.23 -4.26 2.54
CA ASN A 75 2.40 -3.82 1.77
C ASN A 75 2.76 -4.79 0.64
N MET A 76 2.59 -6.09 0.86
CA MET A 76 2.80 -7.11 -0.17
C MET A 76 1.77 -7.03 -1.30
N LEU A 77 0.52 -6.68 -0.97
CA LEU A 77 -0.60 -6.60 -1.93
C LEU A 77 -0.67 -5.26 -2.66
N GLN A 78 0.05 -4.23 -2.21
CA GLN A 78 0.17 -2.96 -2.94
C GLN A 78 0.83 -3.17 -4.31
N ASP A 79 0.54 -2.25 -5.23
CA ASP A 79 1.11 -2.31 -6.59
C ASP A 79 2.64 -2.27 -6.58
N THR A 80 3.26 -1.59 -5.60
CA THR A 80 4.71 -1.57 -5.35
C THR A 80 5.27 -2.82 -4.65
N GLY A 81 4.43 -3.76 -4.24
CA GLY A 81 4.79 -4.96 -3.49
C GLY A 81 5.28 -6.14 -4.35
N ILE A 82 4.68 -7.32 -4.13
CA ILE A 82 5.05 -8.55 -4.83
C ILE A 82 4.86 -8.44 -6.34
N LYS A 83 3.79 -7.76 -6.80
CA LYS A 83 3.53 -7.57 -8.22
C LYS A 83 4.72 -6.92 -8.92
N THR A 84 5.21 -5.80 -8.38
CA THR A 84 6.36 -5.08 -8.95
C THR A 84 7.62 -5.94 -8.95
N LYS A 85 7.87 -6.72 -7.89
CA LYS A 85 9.02 -7.65 -7.86
C LYS A 85 8.95 -8.70 -8.95
N ILE A 86 7.77 -9.24 -9.22
CA ILE A 86 7.56 -10.21 -10.31
C ILE A 86 7.76 -9.52 -11.66
N ILE A 87 7.17 -8.35 -11.84
CA ILE A 87 7.28 -7.57 -13.08
C ILE A 87 8.73 -7.25 -13.39
N LYS A 88 9.51 -6.77 -12.42
CA LYS A 88 10.94 -6.48 -12.57
C LYS A 88 11.74 -7.63 -13.17
N GLN A 89 11.39 -8.86 -12.85
CA GLN A 89 12.07 -10.04 -13.43
C GLN A 89 11.79 -10.21 -14.93
N TYR A 90 10.63 -9.75 -15.40
CA TYR A 90 10.22 -9.87 -16.81
C TYR A 90 10.51 -8.65 -17.65
N LEU A 91 10.71 -7.47 -17.05
CA LEU A 91 10.98 -6.22 -17.77
C LEU A 91 12.12 -6.34 -18.81
N PRO A 92 13.28 -6.94 -18.53
CA PRO A 92 14.33 -7.09 -19.53
C PRO A 92 13.88 -7.94 -20.73
N ILE A 93 13.12 -9.00 -20.47
CA ILE A 93 12.58 -9.89 -21.52
C ILE A 93 11.48 -9.15 -22.29
N MET A 94 10.59 -8.45 -21.60
CA MET A 94 9.54 -7.64 -22.22
C MET A 94 10.12 -6.58 -23.14
N ASN A 95 11.05 -5.78 -22.65
CA ASN A 95 11.70 -4.73 -23.43
C ASN A 95 12.41 -5.30 -24.67
N LYS A 96 13.06 -6.46 -24.54
CA LYS A 96 13.67 -7.14 -25.67
C LYS A 96 12.61 -7.59 -26.69
N LEU A 97 11.53 -8.23 -26.25
CA LEU A 97 10.48 -8.74 -27.14
C LEU A 97 9.75 -7.58 -27.84
N ILE A 98 9.39 -6.52 -27.13
CA ILE A 98 8.75 -5.33 -27.72
C ILE A 98 9.61 -4.80 -28.86
N ASN A 99 10.89 -4.56 -28.63
CA ASN A 99 11.79 -4.03 -29.65
C ASN A 99 12.02 -5.03 -30.81
N THR A 100 11.95 -6.35 -30.54
CA THR A 100 12.01 -7.35 -31.59
C THR A 100 10.77 -7.28 -32.49
N TYR A 101 9.57 -7.18 -31.93
CA TYR A 101 8.34 -7.05 -32.71
C TYR A 101 8.25 -5.70 -33.44
N LEU A 102 8.66 -4.59 -32.81
CA LEU A 102 8.73 -3.28 -33.46
C LEU A 102 9.68 -3.33 -34.68
N THR A 103 10.86 -3.95 -34.53
CA THR A 103 11.80 -4.13 -35.61
C THR A 103 11.24 -4.98 -36.73
N ALA A 104 10.50 -6.07 -36.39
CA ALA A 104 9.84 -6.93 -37.36
C ALA A 104 8.75 -6.20 -38.16
N MET A 105 8.12 -5.19 -37.57
CA MET A 105 7.15 -4.29 -38.23
C MET A 105 7.80 -3.07 -38.89
N GLU A 106 9.12 -3.10 -39.13
CA GLU A 106 9.91 -2.02 -39.72
C GLU A 106 9.80 -0.67 -38.98
N PHE A 107 9.44 -0.74 -37.70
CA PHE A 107 9.35 0.43 -36.82
C PHE A 107 10.56 0.51 -35.88
N TYR A 108 11.56 1.27 -36.29
CA TYR A 108 12.91 1.30 -35.71
C TYR A 108 13.02 2.36 -34.59
N VAL A 109 12.36 2.12 -33.47
CA VAL A 109 12.49 2.89 -32.24
C VAL A 109 13.08 2.01 -31.15
N ASN A 110 13.59 2.63 -30.09
CA ASN A 110 13.96 1.95 -28.88
C ASN A 110 12.88 2.21 -27.82
N PHE A 111 12.05 1.21 -27.57
CA PHE A 111 10.97 1.24 -26.60
C PHE A 111 11.45 0.59 -25.30
N THR A 112 11.26 1.26 -24.19
CA THR A 112 11.56 0.72 -22.86
C THR A 112 10.41 0.99 -21.88
N LEU A 113 10.06 -0.02 -21.12
CA LEU A 113 9.16 0.10 -19.96
C LEU A 113 10.00 0.08 -18.69
N ASP A 114 9.64 0.93 -17.75
CA ASP A 114 10.16 0.90 -16.39
C ASP A 114 9.32 0.00 -15.47
N GLU A 115 9.67 -0.03 -14.19
CA GLU A 115 9.01 -0.81 -13.16
C GLU A 115 7.56 -0.37 -12.86
N ASN A 116 7.21 0.85 -13.24
CA ASN A 116 5.89 1.45 -13.07
C ASN A 116 5.06 1.36 -14.36
N PHE A 117 5.57 0.66 -15.39
CA PHE A 117 5.02 0.62 -16.75
C PHE A 117 4.98 1.98 -17.44
N THR A 118 5.88 2.89 -17.04
CA THR A 118 6.07 4.14 -17.79
C THR A 118 6.91 3.83 -19.01
N GLU A 119 6.39 4.20 -20.17
CA GLU A 119 7.09 4.02 -21.43
C GLU A 119 8.10 5.15 -21.68
N THR A 120 9.21 4.81 -22.25
CA THR A 120 10.18 5.75 -22.85
C THR A 120 10.49 5.27 -24.25
N ILE A 121 10.22 6.10 -25.24
CA ILE A 121 10.42 5.77 -26.65
C ILE A 121 11.50 6.72 -27.21
N LYS A 122 12.57 6.16 -27.76
CA LYS A 122 13.69 6.92 -28.33
C LYS A 122 13.86 6.59 -29.80
N SER A 123 14.01 7.62 -30.62
CA SER A 123 14.41 7.44 -32.02
C SER A 123 15.89 7.06 -32.13
N ARG A 124 16.35 6.74 -33.36
CA ARG A 124 17.77 6.49 -33.68
C ARG A 124 18.66 7.69 -33.34
N TYR A 125 18.13 8.90 -33.35
CA TYR A 125 18.85 10.15 -33.08
C TYR A 125 18.79 10.57 -31.60
N ARG A 126 18.27 9.71 -30.71
CA ARG A 126 18.14 9.92 -29.25
C ARG A 126 17.08 10.92 -28.80
N ASP A 127 16.21 11.37 -29.70
CA ASP A 127 15.07 12.17 -29.31
C ASP A 127 14.08 11.28 -28.55
N GLU A 128 13.56 11.80 -27.45
CA GLU A 128 12.55 11.12 -26.65
C GLU A 128 11.15 11.56 -27.13
N PHE A 129 10.30 10.58 -27.33
CA PHE A 129 8.92 10.77 -27.75
C PHE A 129 7.97 10.19 -26.70
N THR A 130 6.80 10.79 -26.57
CA THR A 130 5.67 10.20 -25.87
C THR A 130 4.81 9.42 -26.85
N TYR A 131 4.06 8.43 -26.37
CA TYR A 131 3.15 7.64 -27.20
C TYR A 131 2.21 8.53 -28.04
N ASP A 132 1.72 9.62 -27.46
CA ASP A 132 0.80 10.56 -28.14
C ASP A 132 1.42 11.29 -29.35
N SER A 133 2.75 11.31 -29.45
CA SER A 133 3.46 11.97 -30.54
C SER A 133 3.45 11.19 -31.85
N PHE A 134 3.02 9.93 -31.83
CA PHE A 134 3.00 9.04 -32.99
C PHE A 134 1.70 9.11 -33.78
N SER A 135 1.78 8.83 -35.07
CA SER A 135 0.61 8.63 -35.93
C SER A 135 -0.17 7.40 -35.51
N GLU A 136 -1.44 7.29 -35.90
CA GLU A 136 -2.30 6.15 -35.54
C GLU A 136 -1.71 4.81 -36.04
N GLY A 137 -1.08 4.78 -37.23
CA GLY A 137 -0.42 3.58 -37.71
C GLY A 137 0.84 3.18 -36.93
N GLU A 138 1.60 4.16 -36.43
CA GLU A 138 2.73 3.91 -35.53
C GLU A 138 2.29 3.46 -34.15
N LYS A 139 1.25 4.07 -33.59
CA LYS A 139 0.62 3.64 -32.34
C LYS A 139 0.14 2.20 -32.44
N MET A 140 -0.52 1.83 -33.55
CA MET A 140 -0.98 0.47 -33.77
C MET A 140 0.19 -0.53 -33.79
N ARG A 141 1.34 -0.19 -34.38
CA ARG A 141 2.54 -1.05 -34.33
C ARG A 141 3.06 -1.23 -32.91
N ILE A 142 3.03 -0.18 -32.07
CA ILE A 142 3.41 -0.24 -30.67
C ILE A 142 2.44 -1.15 -29.91
N ASP A 143 1.14 -0.97 -30.10
CA ASP A 143 0.10 -1.75 -29.41
C ASP A 143 0.17 -3.23 -29.76
N LEU A 144 0.40 -3.55 -31.02
CA LEU A 144 0.61 -4.93 -31.49
C LEU A 144 1.89 -5.55 -30.90
N ALA A 145 2.99 -4.79 -30.82
CA ALA A 145 4.21 -5.26 -30.20
C ALA A 145 4.03 -5.55 -28.72
N LEU A 146 3.28 -4.72 -28.03
CA LEU A 146 2.88 -4.93 -26.63
C LEU A 146 2.01 -6.18 -26.50
N LEU A 147 0.97 -6.33 -27.31
CA LEU A 147 0.07 -7.49 -27.31
C LEU A 147 0.83 -8.81 -27.50
N PHE A 148 1.70 -8.89 -28.50
CA PHE A 148 2.49 -10.10 -28.75
C PHE A 148 3.50 -10.36 -27.63
N THR A 149 4.07 -9.31 -27.04
CA THR A 149 4.95 -9.46 -25.88
C THR A 149 4.20 -10.04 -24.69
N TRP A 150 3.02 -9.52 -24.37
CA TRP A 150 2.19 -10.05 -23.28
C TRP A 150 1.82 -11.50 -23.52
N ARG A 151 1.43 -11.85 -24.74
CA ARG A 151 1.13 -13.24 -25.12
C ARG A 151 2.35 -14.15 -24.92
N ALA A 152 3.53 -13.73 -25.36
CA ALA A 152 4.77 -14.50 -25.20
C ALA A 152 5.13 -14.70 -23.72
N ILE A 153 5.00 -13.67 -22.88
CA ILE A 153 5.20 -13.78 -21.44
C ILE A 153 4.18 -14.74 -20.78
N ALA A 154 2.90 -14.63 -21.15
CA ALA A 154 1.86 -15.51 -20.64
C ALA A 154 2.14 -16.99 -21.00
N LYS A 155 2.59 -17.26 -22.23
CA LYS A 155 3.01 -18.60 -22.69
C LYS A 155 4.21 -19.12 -21.88
N MET A 156 5.21 -18.28 -21.62
CA MET A 156 6.38 -18.65 -20.81
C MET A 156 6.02 -19.02 -19.37
N LYS A 157 4.97 -18.42 -18.83
CA LYS A 157 4.50 -18.66 -17.45
C LYS A 157 3.57 -19.88 -17.32
N ASN A 158 3.13 -20.48 -18.40
CA ASN A 158 2.12 -21.54 -18.42
C ASN A 158 0.79 -21.16 -17.73
N SER A 159 0.55 -19.89 -17.47
CA SER A 159 -0.64 -19.46 -16.71
C SER A 159 -1.92 -19.50 -17.54
N THR A 160 -1.83 -19.29 -18.85
CA THR A 160 -2.94 -19.41 -19.81
C THR A 160 -2.39 -19.65 -21.21
N ASN A 161 -2.33 -20.91 -21.62
CA ASN A 161 -1.91 -21.25 -22.97
C ASN A 161 -3.14 -21.33 -23.87
N THR A 162 -3.71 -20.19 -24.23
CA THR A 162 -4.77 -20.16 -25.25
C THR A 162 -4.15 -20.04 -26.63
N ASN A 163 -4.49 -20.99 -27.51
CA ASN A 163 -4.07 -20.94 -28.93
C ASN A 163 -4.98 -20.02 -29.76
N LEU A 164 -5.95 -19.37 -29.14
CA LEU A 164 -6.88 -18.47 -29.80
C LEU A 164 -6.41 -17.02 -29.67
N LEU A 165 -6.28 -16.35 -30.79
CA LEU A 165 -6.09 -14.93 -30.91
C LEU A 165 -7.22 -14.37 -31.78
N MET A 166 -8.09 -13.55 -31.21
CA MET A 166 -9.14 -12.86 -31.94
C MET A 166 -8.74 -11.40 -32.09
N LEU A 167 -8.67 -10.97 -33.34
CA LEU A 167 -8.30 -9.62 -33.74
C LEU A 167 -9.50 -9.03 -34.47
N ASP A 168 -10.10 -8.02 -33.89
CA ASP A 168 -11.26 -7.34 -34.46
C ASP A 168 -10.87 -5.94 -34.90
N GLU A 169 -11.26 -5.55 -36.14
CA GLU A 169 -11.08 -4.21 -36.73
C GLU A 169 -9.64 -3.68 -36.81
N ILE A 170 -8.61 -4.54 -36.68
CA ILE A 170 -7.19 -4.11 -36.72
C ILE A 170 -6.78 -3.64 -38.11
N PHE A 171 -7.41 -4.16 -39.17
CA PHE A 171 -7.04 -3.89 -40.55
C PHE A 171 -7.79 -2.72 -41.19
N ASP A 172 -8.83 -2.22 -40.55
CA ASP A 172 -9.77 -1.33 -41.25
C ASP A 172 -9.36 0.15 -41.31
N SER A 173 -8.38 0.61 -40.54
CA SER A 173 -8.12 2.04 -40.51
C SER A 173 -6.72 2.54 -40.19
N SER A 174 -5.85 1.72 -39.60
CA SER A 174 -4.63 2.25 -38.97
C SER A 174 -3.32 1.75 -39.56
N LEU A 175 -3.31 0.59 -40.22
CA LEU A 175 -2.11 0.03 -40.86
C LEU A 175 -2.13 0.33 -42.35
N ASP A 176 -0.99 0.82 -42.88
CA ASP A 176 -0.76 0.87 -44.31
C ASP A 176 -0.52 -0.53 -44.88
N SER A 177 -0.47 -0.66 -46.20
CA SER A 177 -0.25 -1.96 -46.87
C SER A 177 1.02 -2.65 -46.41
N THR A 178 2.09 -1.91 -46.18
CA THR A 178 3.37 -2.42 -45.69
C THR A 178 3.24 -2.93 -44.27
N GLY A 179 2.59 -2.17 -43.36
CA GLY A 179 2.34 -2.57 -41.98
C GLY A 179 1.48 -3.82 -41.88
N THR A 180 0.49 -3.97 -42.77
CA THR A 180 -0.34 -5.17 -42.86
C THR A 180 0.49 -6.39 -43.28
N ASP A 181 1.36 -6.28 -44.28
CA ASP A 181 2.20 -7.38 -44.73
C ASP A 181 3.19 -7.83 -43.63
N GLU A 182 3.80 -6.88 -42.93
CA GLU A 182 4.72 -7.17 -41.83
C GLU A 182 3.99 -7.82 -40.63
N PHE A 183 2.80 -7.36 -40.32
CA PHE A 183 1.97 -7.96 -39.32
C PHE A 183 1.59 -9.41 -39.66
N LEU A 184 1.22 -9.70 -40.92
CA LEU A 184 0.93 -11.05 -41.37
C LEU A 184 2.15 -11.98 -41.28
N LYS A 185 3.37 -11.47 -41.56
CA LYS A 185 4.61 -12.22 -41.33
C LYS A 185 4.79 -12.61 -39.87
N ILE A 186 4.50 -11.70 -38.92
CA ILE A 186 4.57 -11.99 -37.49
C ILE A 186 3.54 -13.07 -37.13
N LEU A 187 2.29 -12.95 -37.58
CA LEU A 187 1.25 -13.97 -37.35
C LEU A 187 1.69 -15.35 -37.86
N ASN A 188 2.27 -15.43 -39.05
CA ASN A 188 2.77 -16.68 -39.59
C ASN A 188 3.91 -17.28 -38.76
N THR A 189 4.75 -16.43 -38.15
CA THR A 189 5.82 -16.88 -37.24
C THR A 189 5.25 -17.40 -35.93
N LEU A 190 4.19 -16.77 -35.43
CA LEU A 190 3.47 -17.23 -34.23
C LEU A 190 2.65 -18.51 -34.48
N GLY A 191 2.18 -18.68 -35.71
CA GLY A 191 1.35 -19.82 -36.13
C GLY A 191 2.09 -21.13 -36.38
N GLY A 192 3.43 -21.12 -36.41
CA GLY A 192 4.24 -22.35 -36.57
C GLY A 192 4.14 -23.34 -35.40
N GLU A 193 3.46 -22.98 -34.33
CA GLU A 193 3.20 -23.83 -33.16
C GLU A 193 1.71 -23.92 -32.81
N ASN A 194 0.84 -24.21 -33.78
CA ASN A 194 -0.61 -24.37 -33.65
C ASN A 194 -1.42 -23.07 -33.69
N VAL A 195 -1.69 -22.57 -34.86
CA VAL A 195 -2.90 -21.82 -35.17
C VAL A 195 -3.99 -22.81 -35.55
#